data_14d1e9b00529d1ac2cc40852265c9e4f
#
_entry.id   14d1e9b00529d1ac2cc40852265c9e4f
#
_cell.length_a   1.000
_cell.length_b   1.000
_cell.length_c   1.000
_cell.angle_alpha   90.00
_cell.angle_beta   90.00
_cell.angle_gamma   90.00
#
_symmetry.space_group_name_H-M   'P 1'
#
loop_
_entity.id
_entity.type
_entity.pdbx_description
1 polymer ?
#
loop_
_entity_poly.entity_id
_entity_poly.type
_entity_poly.pdbx_seq_one_letter_code
_entity_poly.pdbx_strand_id
1 'polypeptide(L)'
;MIKINKLIIPAAGIGSRFLPITKSIPKEMLPLSNKPAIEYIVQEGVNAGINNMLIILSPDKNIIIDYFSYNHHLEQVLAEQNKSHYLSELNALIATTKFQYFIQNKPKGVANALLHAQPAILHDEYFALCYPDDIIFGPNPEIGNLIKMAQEHKAMIIGVMEVPLEKISAYGVIAPKKQITQDLFEIDYFVEKPTQQE
;
A
#
# COMPACT_ATOMS: atom_id res chain seq x y z
N MET A 1 -19.23 -13.28 -8.21
CA MET A 1 -18.95 -11.91 -7.68
C MET A 1 -17.45 -11.83 -7.44
N ILE A 2 -16.74 -10.83 -7.94
CA ILE A 2 -15.32 -10.61 -7.66
C ILE A 2 -15.18 -10.40 -6.16
N LYS A 3 -14.34 -11.24 -5.51
CA LYS A 3 -14.02 -11.10 -4.09
C LYS A 3 -12.56 -10.71 -3.98
N ILE A 4 -12.29 -9.57 -3.33
CA ILE A 4 -10.95 -9.06 -3.06
C ILE A 4 -10.75 -9.12 -1.55
N ASN A 5 -9.83 -9.96 -1.09
CA ASN A 5 -9.54 -10.19 0.33
C ASN A 5 -8.03 -10.15 0.64
N LYS A 6 -7.22 -9.75 -0.34
CA LYS A 6 -5.77 -9.57 -0.21
C LYS A 6 -5.37 -8.17 -0.66
N LEU A 7 -4.51 -7.53 0.11
CA LEU A 7 -3.86 -6.27 -0.22
C LEU A 7 -2.35 -6.52 -0.36
N ILE A 8 -1.81 -6.20 -1.53
CA ILE A 8 -0.37 -6.27 -1.78
C ILE A 8 0.23 -4.88 -1.59
N ILE A 9 1.29 -4.80 -0.79
CA ILE A 9 2.00 -3.56 -0.48
C ILE A 9 3.47 -3.71 -0.88
N PRO A 10 3.89 -3.18 -2.05
CA PRO A 10 5.29 -3.21 -2.47
C PRO A 10 6.10 -2.16 -1.71
N ALA A 11 6.87 -2.61 -0.74
CA ALA A 11 7.69 -1.78 0.16
C ALA A 11 9.21 -2.04 0.02
N ALA A 12 9.67 -2.65 -1.07
CA ALA A 12 11.08 -2.98 -1.28
C ALA A 12 11.93 -1.83 -1.87
N GLY A 13 11.33 -0.66 -2.14
CA GLY A 13 12.02 0.48 -2.74
C GLY A 13 13.07 1.13 -1.82
N ILE A 14 14.15 1.68 -2.39
CA ILE A 14 15.28 2.27 -1.64
C ILE A 14 14.90 3.59 -0.94
N GLY A 15 13.91 4.32 -1.46
CA GLY A 15 13.53 5.62 -0.88
C GLY A 15 14.55 6.74 -1.14
N SER A 16 15.21 6.75 -2.30
CA SER A 16 16.33 7.65 -2.63
C SER A 16 16.01 9.14 -2.49
N ARG A 17 14.74 9.54 -2.69
CA ARG A 17 14.30 10.95 -2.52
C ARG A 17 14.42 11.46 -1.09
N PHE A 18 14.45 10.56 -0.11
CA PHE A 18 14.51 10.88 1.32
C PHE A 18 15.89 10.60 1.92
N LEU A 19 16.93 10.38 1.10
CA LEU A 19 18.29 10.29 1.62
C LEU A 19 18.72 11.65 2.21
N PRO A 20 19.50 11.65 3.32
CA PRO A 20 20.18 10.48 3.93
C PRO A 20 19.36 9.69 4.96
N ILE A 21 18.14 10.13 5.35
CA ILE A 21 17.38 9.47 6.43
C ILE A 21 17.01 8.02 6.07
N THR A 22 16.69 7.76 4.82
CA THR A 22 16.31 6.41 4.34
C THR A 22 17.48 5.44 4.21
N LYS A 23 18.69 5.88 4.55
CA LYS A 23 19.82 4.98 4.79
C LYS A 23 19.56 4.04 5.99
N SER A 24 18.80 4.52 6.99
CA SER A 24 18.59 3.82 8.27
C SER A 24 17.12 3.56 8.56
N ILE A 25 16.22 4.41 8.08
CA ILE A 25 14.79 4.29 8.32
C ILE A 25 14.09 4.13 6.97
N PRO A 26 13.43 2.99 6.68
CA PRO A 26 12.64 2.84 5.45
C PRO A 26 11.64 3.98 5.28
N LYS A 27 11.44 4.46 4.04
CA LYS A 27 10.49 5.56 3.77
C LYS A 27 9.07 5.23 4.26
N GLU A 28 8.72 3.98 4.24
CA GLU A 28 7.43 3.46 4.68
C GLU A 28 7.23 3.58 6.21
N MET A 29 8.34 3.72 6.95
CA MET A 29 8.38 3.92 8.41
C MET A 29 8.52 5.38 8.82
N LEU A 30 8.61 6.31 7.86
CA LEU A 30 8.61 7.73 8.19
C LEU A 30 7.26 8.12 8.81
N PRO A 31 7.26 8.86 9.92
CA PRO A 31 6.04 9.19 10.64
C PRO A 31 5.21 10.23 9.88
N LEU A 32 3.92 9.96 9.80
CA LEU A 32 2.89 10.94 9.47
C LEU A 32 2.04 11.15 10.73
N SER A 33 2.22 12.28 11.40
CA SER A 33 1.70 12.49 12.76
C SER A 33 2.31 11.48 13.74
N ASN A 34 1.53 10.57 14.30
CA ASN A 34 1.93 9.61 15.33
C ASN A 34 2.06 8.15 14.83
N LYS A 35 1.91 7.93 13.52
CA LYS A 35 1.93 6.59 12.89
C LYS A 35 2.88 6.57 11.69
N PRO A 36 3.54 5.46 11.40
CA PRO A 36 4.31 5.33 10.16
C PRO A 36 3.39 5.29 8.94
N ALA A 37 3.89 5.76 7.80
CA ALA A 37 3.14 5.84 6.55
C ALA A 37 2.45 4.51 6.17
N ILE A 38 3.14 3.38 6.33
CA ILE A 38 2.60 2.06 5.98
C ILE A 38 1.39 1.65 6.83
N GLU A 39 1.27 2.13 8.09
CA GLU A 39 0.12 1.81 8.94
C GLU A 39 -1.18 2.37 8.39
N TYR A 40 -1.14 3.57 7.78
CA TYR A 40 -2.33 4.16 7.14
C TYR A 40 -2.86 3.28 6.02
N ILE A 41 -1.98 2.71 5.20
CA ILE A 41 -2.38 1.81 4.10
C ILE A 41 -2.94 0.50 4.64
N VAL A 42 -2.34 -0.08 5.68
CA VAL A 42 -2.84 -1.30 6.32
C VAL A 42 -4.21 -1.04 6.95
N GLN A 43 -4.37 0.08 7.67
CA GLN A 43 -5.63 0.48 8.28
C GLN A 43 -6.73 0.72 7.23
N GLU A 44 -6.38 1.35 6.12
CA GLU A 44 -7.31 1.58 5.00
C GLU A 44 -7.78 0.25 4.39
N GLY A 45 -6.86 -0.70 4.18
CA GLY A 45 -7.19 -2.05 3.75
C GLY A 45 -8.16 -2.75 4.70
N VAL A 46 -7.89 -2.69 6.00
CA VAL A 46 -8.79 -3.26 7.03
C VAL A 46 -10.16 -2.58 7.01
N ASN A 47 -10.20 -1.26 6.91
CA ASN A 47 -11.45 -0.50 6.80
C ASN A 47 -12.24 -0.84 5.52
N ALA A 48 -11.57 -1.26 4.46
CA ALA A 48 -12.17 -1.77 3.23
C ALA A 48 -12.60 -3.26 3.31
N GLY A 49 -12.41 -3.91 4.47
CA GLY A 49 -12.76 -5.31 4.69
C GLY A 49 -11.69 -6.32 4.27
N ILE A 50 -10.47 -5.87 3.98
CA ILE A 50 -9.33 -6.72 3.66
C ILE A 50 -8.50 -6.95 4.92
N ASN A 51 -8.28 -8.20 5.29
CA ASN A 51 -7.48 -8.56 6.46
C ASN A 51 -6.24 -9.42 6.14
N ASN A 52 -5.94 -9.66 4.87
CA ASN A 52 -4.72 -10.35 4.43
C ASN A 52 -3.79 -9.35 3.74
N MET A 53 -2.69 -8.99 4.42
CA MET A 53 -1.66 -8.07 3.93
C MET A 53 -0.46 -8.84 3.44
N LEU A 54 -0.12 -8.69 2.15
CA LEU A 54 1.05 -9.26 1.51
C LEU A 54 2.07 -8.15 1.30
N ILE A 55 3.07 -8.06 2.17
CA ILE A 55 4.06 -6.97 2.15
C ILE A 55 5.35 -7.48 1.51
N ILE A 56 5.80 -6.78 0.47
CA ILE A 56 7.03 -7.13 -0.25
C ILE A 56 8.14 -6.19 0.19
N LEU A 57 9.17 -6.74 0.84
CA LEU A 57 10.26 -6.02 1.49
C LEU A 57 11.60 -6.25 0.81
N SER A 58 12.53 -5.33 0.96
CA SER A 58 13.97 -5.63 0.80
C SER A 58 14.53 -6.29 2.07
N PRO A 59 15.66 -7.03 1.98
CA PRO A 59 16.21 -7.79 3.11
C PRO A 59 16.54 -6.96 4.36
N ASP A 60 16.75 -5.66 4.21
CA ASP A 60 17.14 -4.70 5.25
C ASP A 60 15.94 -4.03 5.98
N LYS A 61 14.70 -4.38 5.61
CA LYS A 61 13.49 -3.73 6.15
C LYS A 61 12.75 -4.52 7.23
N ASN A 62 13.47 -5.28 8.05
CA ASN A 62 12.88 -6.05 9.15
C ASN A 62 12.10 -5.19 10.15
N ILE A 63 12.46 -3.92 10.29
CA ILE A 63 11.74 -2.96 11.15
C ILE A 63 10.24 -2.89 10.83
N ILE A 64 9.82 -3.15 9.59
CA ILE A 64 8.39 -3.21 9.21
C ILE A 64 7.74 -4.47 9.78
N ILE A 65 8.45 -5.61 9.78
CA ILE A 65 7.99 -6.86 10.40
C ILE A 65 7.87 -6.67 11.90
N ASP A 66 8.89 -6.07 12.53
CA ASP A 66 8.89 -5.80 13.96
C ASP A 66 7.75 -4.87 14.37
N TYR A 67 7.44 -3.88 13.56
CA TYR A 67 6.35 -2.94 13.81
C TYR A 67 4.97 -3.62 13.84
N PHE A 68 4.70 -4.54 12.95
CA PHE A 68 3.45 -5.31 12.89
C PHE A 68 3.52 -6.64 13.67
N SER A 69 4.43 -6.74 14.63
CA SER A 69 4.58 -7.88 15.55
C SER A 69 4.36 -7.44 16.99
N TYR A 70 3.87 -8.35 17.84
CA TYR A 70 3.76 -8.07 19.27
C TYR A 70 5.13 -7.93 19.91
N ASN A 71 5.30 -6.88 20.72
CA ASN A 71 6.49 -6.69 21.55
C ASN A 71 6.16 -6.93 23.03
N HIS A 72 6.17 -8.19 23.43
CA HIS A 72 5.74 -8.61 24.78
C HIS A 72 6.53 -7.92 25.90
N HIS A 73 7.83 -7.63 25.70
CA HIS A 73 8.62 -6.92 26.70
C HIS A 73 8.12 -5.48 26.88
N LEU A 74 7.93 -4.75 25.78
CA LEU A 74 7.39 -3.38 25.81
C LEU A 74 5.98 -3.35 26.40
N GLU A 75 5.12 -4.30 26.01
CA GLU A 75 3.76 -4.44 26.51
C GLU A 75 3.73 -4.64 28.03
N GLN A 76 4.61 -5.49 28.56
CA GLN A 76 4.74 -5.70 30.01
C GLN A 76 5.16 -4.40 30.73
N VAL A 77 6.19 -3.71 30.24
CA VAL A 77 6.66 -2.44 30.81
C VAL A 77 5.54 -1.39 30.81
N LEU A 78 4.78 -1.29 29.72
CA LEU A 78 3.65 -0.34 29.62
C LEU A 78 2.51 -0.72 30.56
N ALA A 79 2.23 -2.01 30.75
CA ALA A 79 1.21 -2.48 31.70
C ALA A 79 1.57 -2.13 33.15
N GLU A 80 2.81 -2.34 33.56
CA GLU A 80 3.32 -1.98 34.88
C GLU A 80 3.21 -0.45 35.15
N GLN A 81 3.28 0.37 34.09
CA GLN A 81 3.16 1.83 34.16
C GLN A 81 1.73 2.35 33.94
N ASN A 82 0.72 1.48 33.76
CA ASN A 82 -0.65 1.83 33.38
C ASN A 82 -0.74 2.63 32.06
N LYS A 83 0.13 2.30 31.09
CA LYS A 83 0.26 2.97 29.79
C LYS A 83 -0.06 2.10 28.58
N SER A 84 -0.70 0.94 28.77
CA SER A 84 -1.04 0.00 27.69
C SER A 84 -1.85 0.63 26.55
N HIS A 85 -2.55 1.74 26.82
CA HIS A 85 -3.34 2.45 25.82
C HIS A 85 -2.50 2.99 24.65
N TYR A 86 -1.19 3.20 24.82
CA TYR A 86 -0.33 3.68 23.72
C TYR A 86 -0.19 2.69 22.56
N LEU A 87 -0.35 1.38 22.81
CA LEU A 87 -0.29 0.34 21.78
C LEU A 87 -1.65 -0.26 21.43
N SER A 88 -2.74 0.19 22.07
CA SER A 88 -4.06 -0.46 21.95
C SER A 88 -4.57 -0.50 20.51
N GLU A 89 -4.45 0.60 19.75
CA GLU A 89 -4.89 0.66 18.35
C GLU A 89 -4.03 -0.23 17.46
N LEU A 90 -2.70 -0.17 17.61
CA LEU A 90 -1.78 -1.01 16.83
C LEU A 90 -2.00 -2.50 17.14
N ASN A 91 -2.13 -2.87 18.40
CA ASN A 91 -2.38 -4.25 18.80
C ASN A 91 -3.74 -4.77 18.30
N ALA A 92 -4.77 -3.93 18.27
CA ALA A 92 -6.06 -4.29 17.67
C ALA A 92 -5.93 -4.52 16.15
N LEU A 93 -5.15 -3.68 15.46
CA LEU A 93 -4.85 -3.85 14.04
C LEU A 93 -4.10 -5.16 13.77
N ILE A 94 -3.06 -5.46 14.56
CA ILE A 94 -2.28 -6.70 14.47
C ILE A 94 -3.17 -7.92 14.71
N ALA A 95 -4.03 -7.88 15.73
CA ALA A 95 -4.91 -8.99 16.11
C ALA A 95 -5.93 -9.36 15.01
N THR A 96 -6.34 -8.38 14.20
CA THR A 96 -7.36 -8.56 13.16
C THR A 96 -6.79 -8.79 11.77
N THR A 97 -5.46 -8.65 11.61
CA THR A 97 -4.78 -8.66 10.31
C THR A 97 -3.83 -9.85 10.19
N LYS A 98 -3.88 -10.52 9.05
CA LYS A 98 -2.94 -11.58 8.70
C LYS A 98 -1.84 -10.99 7.82
N PHE A 99 -0.62 -10.92 8.33
CA PHE A 99 0.55 -10.45 7.60
C PHE A 99 1.32 -11.61 6.97
N GLN A 100 1.75 -11.43 5.73
CA GLN A 100 2.67 -12.29 5.01
C GLN A 100 3.75 -11.43 4.37
N TYR A 101 5.01 -11.79 4.56
CA TYR A 101 6.16 -11.03 4.09
C TYR A 101 6.90 -11.79 3.00
N PHE A 102 7.26 -11.08 1.94
CA PHE A 102 7.99 -11.61 0.79
C PHE A 102 9.23 -10.75 0.56
N ILE A 103 10.36 -11.38 0.29
CA ILE A 103 11.64 -10.67 0.15
C ILE A 103 12.00 -10.51 -1.32
N GLN A 104 12.13 -9.27 -1.77
CA GLN A 104 12.68 -8.90 -3.07
C GLN A 104 14.16 -8.52 -2.90
N ASN A 105 15.07 -9.41 -3.27
CA ASN A 105 16.51 -9.18 -3.09
C ASN A 105 17.10 -8.08 -3.99
N LYS A 106 16.48 -7.84 -5.15
CA LYS A 106 16.94 -6.81 -6.09
C LYS A 106 15.74 -6.00 -6.58
N PRO A 107 15.77 -4.67 -6.47
CA PRO A 107 14.67 -3.81 -6.93
C PRO A 107 14.63 -3.79 -8.47
N LYS A 108 13.73 -4.56 -9.05
CA LYS A 108 13.51 -4.66 -10.51
C LYS A 108 12.15 -4.11 -10.93
N GLY A 109 11.62 -3.17 -10.17
CA GLY A 109 10.31 -2.57 -10.41
C GLY A 109 9.15 -3.35 -9.77
N VAL A 110 7.95 -2.75 -9.85
CA VAL A 110 6.74 -3.23 -9.16
C VAL A 110 6.27 -4.58 -9.71
N ALA A 111 6.24 -4.75 -11.03
CA ALA A 111 5.84 -6.02 -11.63
C ALA A 111 6.71 -7.20 -11.12
N ASN A 112 8.02 -6.99 -11.00
CA ASN A 112 8.91 -7.99 -10.42
C ASN A 112 8.63 -8.19 -8.91
N ALA A 113 8.29 -7.14 -8.17
CA ALA A 113 7.91 -7.27 -6.76
C ALA A 113 6.68 -8.18 -6.61
N LEU A 114 5.64 -7.96 -7.42
CA LEU A 114 4.41 -8.77 -7.39
C LEU A 114 4.66 -10.26 -7.61
N LEU A 115 5.63 -10.63 -8.45
CA LEU A 115 6.00 -12.03 -8.67
C LEU A 115 6.49 -12.74 -7.39
N HIS A 116 7.06 -12.00 -6.43
CA HIS A 116 7.45 -12.58 -5.13
C HIS A 116 6.25 -12.97 -4.27
N ALA A 117 5.11 -12.27 -4.42
CA ALA A 117 3.87 -12.59 -3.71
C ALA A 117 3.01 -13.64 -4.44
N GLN A 118 3.37 -14.03 -5.68
CA GLN A 118 2.63 -15.00 -6.49
C GLN A 118 2.28 -16.30 -5.74
N PRO A 119 3.17 -16.91 -4.91
CA PRO A 119 2.83 -18.14 -4.19
C PRO A 119 1.65 -18.00 -3.22
N ALA A 120 1.32 -16.78 -2.81
CA ALA A 120 0.19 -16.50 -1.93
C ALA A 120 -1.09 -16.09 -2.66
N ILE A 121 -1.08 -16.05 -4.00
CA ILE A 121 -2.22 -15.64 -4.84
C ILE A 121 -2.66 -16.86 -5.66
N LEU A 122 -3.94 -17.19 -5.57
CA LEU A 122 -4.51 -18.29 -6.36
C LEU A 122 -4.68 -17.86 -7.82
N HIS A 123 -4.74 -18.85 -8.73
CA HIS A 123 -5.07 -18.60 -10.12
C HIS A 123 -6.43 -17.91 -10.21
N ASP A 124 -6.54 -16.87 -11.03
CA ASP A 124 -7.76 -16.05 -11.20
C ASP A 124 -8.26 -15.30 -9.94
N GLU A 125 -7.41 -15.16 -8.92
CA GLU A 125 -7.74 -14.37 -7.74
C GLU A 125 -7.49 -12.87 -7.98
N TYR A 126 -8.47 -12.06 -7.60
CA TYR A 126 -8.34 -10.60 -7.59
C TYR A 126 -7.75 -10.12 -6.26
N PHE A 127 -6.90 -9.12 -6.32
CA PHE A 127 -6.28 -8.47 -5.16
C PHE A 127 -6.26 -6.96 -5.31
N ALA A 128 -6.16 -6.24 -4.20
CA ALA A 128 -5.85 -4.83 -4.20
C ALA A 128 -4.33 -4.61 -4.17
N LEU A 129 -3.85 -3.55 -4.79
CA LEU A 129 -2.45 -3.12 -4.78
C LEU A 129 -2.38 -1.67 -4.34
N CYS A 130 -1.64 -1.39 -3.28
CA CYS A 130 -1.42 -0.02 -2.79
C CYS A 130 0.05 0.24 -2.52
N TYR A 131 0.51 1.40 -2.93
CA TYR A 131 1.86 1.86 -2.58
C TYR A 131 1.85 2.43 -1.15
N PRO A 132 2.88 2.13 -0.34
CA PRO A 132 2.92 2.55 1.06
C PRO A 132 3.15 4.06 1.26
N ASP A 133 3.39 4.80 0.20
CA ASP A 133 3.60 6.25 0.17
C ASP A 133 2.50 7.02 -0.59
N ASP A 134 1.51 6.32 -1.14
CA ASP A 134 0.34 6.93 -1.78
C ASP A 134 -0.85 6.89 -0.81
N ILE A 135 -0.86 7.81 0.15
CA ILE A 135 -1.87 7.85 1.21
C ILE A 135 -2.95 8.86 0.85
N ILE A 136 -4.19 8.39 0.83
CA ILE A 136 -5.36 9.22 0.54
C ILE A 136 -6.12 9.46 1.85
N PHE A 137 -6.29 10.72 2.22
CA PHE A 137 -7.09 11.11 3.37
C PHE A 137 -8.50 11.48 2.93
N GLY A 138 -9.50 10.78 3.46
CA GLY A 138 -10.90 11.03 3.13
C GLY A 138 -11.85 10.42 4.15
N PRO A 139 -13.17 10.71 4.05
CA PRO A 139 -14.16 10.17 4.97
C PRO A 139 -14.43 8.68 4.78
N ASN A 140 -14.11 8.13 3.61
CA ASN A 140 -14.30 6.73 3.25
C ASN A 140 -12.97 6.13 2.76
N PRO A 141 -12.75 4.81 2.97
CA PRO A 141 -11.57 4.14 2.44
C PRO A 141 -11.64 4.09 0.91
N GLU A 142 -10.66 4.70 0.23
CA GLU A 142 -10.61 4.73 -1.24
C GLU A 142 -10.37 3.33 -1.82
N ILE A 143 -9.63 2.48 -1.14
CA ILE A 143 -9.49 1.05 -1.50
C ILE A 143 -10.88 0.39 -1.57
N GLY A 144 -11.77 0.67 -0.62
CA GLY A 144 -13.13 0.16 -0.60
C GLY A 144 -13.96 0.64 -1.80
N ASN A 145 -13.83 1.90 -2.18
CA ASN A 145 -14.48 2.47 -3.36
C ASN A 145 -13.99 1.82 -4.65
N LEU A 146 -12.66 1.66 -4.82
CA LEU A 146 -12.09 1.00 -5.99
C LEU A 146 -12.52 -0.47 -6.09
N ILE A 147 -12.61 -1.19 -4.98
CA ILE A 147 -13.12 -2.58 -4.93
C ILE A 147 -14.57 -2.63 -5.40
N LYS A 148 -15.42 -1.74 -4.90
CA LYS A 148 -16.82 -1.66 -5.32
C LYS A 148 -16.95 -1.42 -6.82
N MET A 149 -16.19 -0.46 -7.36
CA MET A 149 -16.16 -0.18 -8.80
C MET A 149 -15.67 -1.39 -9.61
N ALA A 150 -14.63 -2.09 -9.14
CA ALA A 150 -14.12 -3.29 -9.79
C ALA A 150 -15.20 -4.40 -9.86
N GLN A 151 -15.99 -4.56 -8.81
CA GLN A 151 -17.10 -5.51 -8.75
C GLN A 151 -18.25 -5.13 -9.68
N GLU A 152 -18.63 -3.85 -9.73
CA GLU A 152 -19.70 -3.32 -10.55
C GLU A 152 -19.37 -3.40 -12.05
N HIS A 153 -18.15 -2.98 -12.42
CA HIS A 153 -17.72 -2.93 -13.82
C HIS A 153 -17.05 -4.22 -14.30
N LYS A 154 -16.76 -5.17 -13.41
CA LYS A 154 -16.04 -6.44 -13.69
C LYS A 154 -14.72 -6.18 -14.43
N ALA A 155 -14.01 -5.14 -14.01
CA ALA A 155 -12.78 -4.64 -14.60
C ALA A 155 -11.72 -4.37 -13.53
N MET A 156 -10.46 -4.29 -13.95
CA MET A 156 -9.39 -3.72 -13.12
C MET A 156 -9.61 -2.21 -13.03
N ILE A 157 -9.60 -1.68 -11.81
CA ILE A 157 -9.77 -0.25 -11.54
C ILE A 157 -8.46 0.31 -10.98
N ILE A 158 -8.09 1.49 -11.40
CA ILE A 158 -6.89 2.21 -10.95
C ILE A 158 -7.32 3.59 -10.47
N GLY A 159 -6.93 3.93 -9.26
CA GLY A 159 -7.05 5.28 -8.73
C GLY A 159 -6.03 6.20 -9.40
N VAL A 160 -6.49 7.33 -9.91
CA VAL A 160 -5.66 8.36 -10.52
C VAL A 160 -6.04 9.74 -10.01
N MET A 161 -5.13 10.70 -10.13
CA MET A 161 -5.38 12.10 -9.79
C MET A 161 -4.89 13.01 -10.92
N GLU A 162 -5.52 14.14 -11.08
CA GLU A 162 -5.02 15.17 -11.97
C GLU A 162 -3.75 15.81 -11.42
N VAL A 163 -2.77 16.00 -12.28
CA VAL A 163 -1.52 16.66 -11.93
C VAL A 163 -1.20 17.75 -12.96
N PRO A 164 -0.52 18.84 -12.56
CA PRO A 164 -0.04 19.85 -13.50
C PRO A 164 0.90 19.25 -14.57
N LEU A 165 0.79 19.77 -15.81
CA LEU A 165 1.53 19.25 -16.95
C LEU A 165 3.06 19.23 -16.72
N GLU A 166 3.59 20.22 -16.00
CA GLU A 166 5.01 20.29 -15.64
C GLU A 166 5.48 19.17 -14.70
N LYS A 167 4.56 18.44 -14.06
CA LYS A 167 4.88 17.36 -13.11
C LYS A 167 4.70 15.95 -13.69
N ILE A 168 4.15 15.80 -14.88
CA ILE A 168 3.84 14.48 -15.46
C ILE A 168 5.05 13.56 -15.57
N SER A 169 6.25 14.11 -15.83
CA SER A 169 7.49 13.34 -15.91
C SER A 169 7.92 12.64 -14.62
N ALA A 170 7.26 12.94 -13.50
CA ALA A 170 7.48 12.27 -12.22
C ALA A 170 6.58 11.05 -11.99
N TYR A 171 5.53 10.88 -12.82
CA TYR A 171 4.46 9.90 -12.61
C TYR A 171 4.26 8.99 -13.84
N GLY A 172 3.60 7.85 -13.60
CA GLY A 172 2.93 7.12 -14.67
C GLY A 172 1.64 7.87 -15.04
N VAL A 173 1.40 8.07 -16.31
CA VAL A 173 0.24 8.81 -16.83
C VAL A 173 -0.66 7.86 -17.64
N ILE A 174 -1.96 7.99 -17.47
CA ILE A 174 -2.95 7.26 -18.27
C ILE A 174 -3.43 8.11 -19.44
N ALA A 175 -3.69 7.47 -20.58
CA ALA A 175 -4.43 8.06 -21.68
C ALA A 175 -5.89 7.60 -21.61
N PRO A 176 -6.87 8.50 -21.37
CA PRO A 176 -8.27 8.11 -21.34
C PRO A 176 -8.78 7.85 -22.77
N LYS A 177 -9.52 6.75 -22.95
CA LYS A 177 -10.15 6.37 -24.21
C LYS A 177 -11.59 6.88 -24.28
N LYS A 178 -12.33 6.68 -23.19
CA LYS A 178 -13.74 7.02 -23.10
C LYS A 178 -14.13 7.39 -21.68
N GLN A 179 -14.84 8.46 -21.51
CA GLN A 179 -15.47 8.79 -20.24
C GLN A 179 -16.74 7.96 -20.04
N ILE A 180 -16.87 7.28 -18.91
CA ILE A 180 -18.01 6.44 -18.53
C ILE A 180 -18.94 7.22 -17.60
N THR A 181 -18.36 7.86 -16.56
CA THR A 181 -19.05 8.79 -15.65
C THR A 181 -18.17 10.03 -15.45
N GLN A 182 -18.59 10.97 -14.59
CA GLN A 182 -17.81 12.16 -14.28
C GLN A 182 -16.39 11.80 -13.81
N ASP A 183 -16.24 10.74 -13.00
CA ASP A 183 -15.00 10.35 -12.33
C ASP A 183 -14.48 8.98 -12.77
N LEU A 184 -15.03 8.40 -13.85
CA LEU A 184 -14.64 7.09 -14.36
C LEU A 184 -14.37 7.12 -15.86
N PHE A 185 -13.17 6.64 -16.23
CA PHE A 185 -12.73 6.60 -17.62
C PHE A 185 -12.25 5.20 -18.00
N GLU A 186 -12.52 4.77 -19.22
CA GLU A 186 -11.84 3.66 -19.85
C GLU A 186 -10.43 4.11 -20.25
N ILE A 187 -9.40 3.32 -19.88
CA ILE A 187 -8.00 3.62 -20.18
C ILE A 187 -7.63 2.99 -21.51
N ASP A 188 -6.96 3.73 -22.39
CA ASP A 188 -6.40 3.23 -23.64
C ASP A 188 -5.01 2.63 -23.40
N TYR A 189 -4.09 3.43 -22.86
CA TYR A 189 -2.72 2.99 -22.54
C TYR A 189 -2.09 3.78 -21.38
N PHE A 190 -0.93 3.32 -20.96
CA PHE A 190 -0.10 3.95 -19.94
C PHE A 190 1.21 4.42 -20.52
N VAL A 191 1.71 5.55 -20.01
CA VAL A 191 3.06 6.03 -20.28
C VAL A 191 3.76 6.26 -18.95
N GLU A 192 4.88 5.60 -18.75
CA GLU A 192 5.71 5.77 -17.54
C GLU A 192 6.63 6.97 -17.73
N LYS A 193 6.46 7.99 -16.91
CA LYS A 193 7.26 9.22 -16.88
C LYS A 193 7.40 9.87 -18.25
N PRO A 194 6.28 10.23 -18.90
CA PRO A 194 6.32 10.84 -20.22
C PRO A 194 7.05 12.17 -20.22
N THR A 195 7.57 12.54 -21.36
CA THR A 195 7.98 13.93 -21.61
C THR A 195 6.74 14.79 -21.84
N GLN A 196 6.88 16.12 -21.75
CA GLN A 196 5.76 17.03 -22.04
C GLN A 196 5.28 16.99 -23.51
N GLN A 197 6.04 16.35 -24.40
CA GLN A 197 5.72 16.22 -25.82
C GLN A 197 5.02 14.89 -26.16
N GLU A 198 5.08 13.92 -25.28
CA GLU A 198 4.34 12.66 -25.34
C GLU A 198 2.97 12.78 -24.66
#